data_43850ad9c06dcd48504b3c6a3f8d5d1a
#
_entry.id   43850ad9c06dcd48504b3c6a3f8d5d1a
#
_cell.length_a   1.000
_cell.length_b   1.000
_cell.length_c   1.000
_cell.angle_alpha   90.00
_cell.angle_beta   90.00
_cell.angle_gamma   90.00
#
_symmetry.space_group_name_H-M   'P 1'
#
loop_
_entity.id
_entity.type
_entity.pdbx_description
1 polymer ?
#
loop_
_entity_poly.entity_id
_entity_poly.type
_entity_poly.pdbx_seq_one_letter_code
_entity_poly.pdbx_strand_id
1 'polypeptide(L)'
;MGRFQPFHVGHLEAVKYALKRVDYLYVVVGSAQRSHERDNPFTAAERITMIKSALDGNGVDPARWMAIPIPDADSHSLWVSTVESMVPKFDVVFTNDALTFSLFKNEGIEAKAIPYLDRSKYSATNVRDRILERKDWEGLVPPQVAKLVKEFGGVQRVRALMRKDLKG
;
A
#
# COMPACT_ATOMS: atom_id res chain seq x y z
N MET A 1 0.04 3.76 6.45
CA MET A 1 0.01 2.28 6.36
C MET A 1 -0.87 1.83 5.21
N GLY A 2 -0.53 0.72 4.55
CA GLY A 2 -1.34 0.15 3.46
C GLY A 2 -0.81 -1.16 2.94
N ARG A 3 -1.64 -1.92 2.19
CA ARG A 3 -1.19 -3.16 1.51
C ARG A 3 -0.50 -2.90 0.18
N PHE A 4 -0.83 -1.79 -0.50
CA PHE A 4 -0.23 -1.39 -1.78
C PHE A 4 -0.27 -2.48 -2.86
N GLN A 5 -1.46 -2.96 -3.19
CA GLN A 5 -1.70 -4.12 -4.05
C GLN A 5 -2.47 -3.80 -5.37
N PRO A 6 -1.92 -2.97 -6.29
CA PRO A 6 -0.62 -2.31 -6.27
C PRO A 6 -0.63 -0.91 -5.63
N PHE A 7 0.53 -0.26 -5.58
CA PHE A 7 0.65 1.16 -5.27
C PHE A 7 0.00 1.99 -6.38
N HIS A 8 -0.84 2.97 -6.03
CA HIS A 8 -1.61 3.78 -6.99
C HIS A 8 -1.49 5.27 -6.70
N VAL A 9 -2.03 6.11 -7.59
CA VAL A 9 -1.95 7.58 -7.48
C VAL A 9 -2.46 8.08 -6.12
N GLY A 10 -3.55 7.53 -5.60
CA GLY A 10 -4.05 7.89 -4.27
C GLY A 10 -3.05 7.64 -3.13
N HIS A 11 -2.25 6.56 -3.23
CA HIS A 11 -1.18 6.29 -2.27
C HIS A 11 -0.03 7.29 -2.40
N LEU A 12 0.33 7.67 -3.63
CA LEU A 12 1.36 8.68 -3.88
C LEU A 12 0.99 10.03 -3.25
N GLU A 13 -0.25 10.46 -3.44
CA GLU A 13 -0.72 11.72 -2.86
C GLU A 13 -0.82 11.65 -1.32
N ALA A 14 -1.19 10.48 -0.78
CA ALA A 14 -1.17 10.25 0.66
C ALA A 14 0.23 10.37 1.26
N VAL A 15 1.25 9.81 0.61
CA VAL A 15 2.66 9.94 1.02
C VAL A 15 3.11 11.40 0.95
N LYS A 16 2.83 12.09 -0.16
CA LYS A 16 3.16 13.52 -0.31
C LYS A 16 2.46 14.38 0.76
N TYR A 17 1.20 14.08 1.07
CA TYR A 17 0.46 14.77 2.12
C TYR A 17 1.11 14.59 3.50
N ALA A 18 1.50 13.37 3.85
CA ALA A 18 2.16 13.07 5.11
C ALA A 18 3.52 13.77 5.20
N LEU A 19 4.36 13.69 4.16
CA LEU A 19 5.69 14.31 4.13
C LEU A 19 5.70 15.85 4.19
N LYS A 20 4.57 16.51 3.94
CA LYS A 20 4.40 17.94 4.19
C LYS A 20 4.18 18.27 5.67
N ARG A 21 4.00 17.27 6.55
CA ARG A 21 3.60 17.40 7.95
C ARG A 21 4.54 16.74 8.94
N VAL A 22 5.49 15.96 8.44
CA VAL A 22 6.50 15.28 9.25
C VAL A 22 7.87 15.41 8.60
N ASP A 23 8.92 15.31 9.38
CA ASP A 23 10.29 15.36 8.89
C ASP A 23 10.70 14.04 8.24
N TYR A 24 10.20 12.92 8.76
CA TYR A 24 10.48 11.58 8.27
C TYR A 24 9.22 10.69 8.29
N LEU A 25 9.09 9.82 7.28
CA LEU A 25 7.92 8.97 7.10
C LEU A 25 8.30 7.49 6.99
N TYR A 26 7.77 6.67 7.88
CA TYR A 26 7.77 5.21 7.72
C TYR A 26 6.54 4.77 6.92
N VAL A 27 6.75 4.21 5.74
CA VAL A 27 5.69 3.64 4.90
C VAL A 27 5.52 2.17 5.25
N VAL A 28 4.55 1.87 6.11
CA VAL A 28 4.28 0.50 6.56
C VAL A 28 3.55 -0.27 5.46
N VAL A 29 4.19 -1.34 4.97
CA VAL A 29 3.67 -2.27 3.97
C VAL A 29 3.06 -3.46 4.69
N GLY A 30 1.75 -3.41 4.96
CA GLY A 30 1.02 -4.45 5.68
C GLY A 30 0.84 -5.75 4.89
N SER A 31 0.43 -6.81 5.60
CA SER A 31 0.28 -8.16 5.04
C SER A 31 1.52 -8.60 4.26
N ALA A 32 2.71 -8.37 4.85
CA ALA A 32 3.99 -8.57 4.16
C ALA A 32 4.22 -10.05 3.79
N GLN A 33 3.68 -10.98 4.57
CA GLN A 33 3.78 -12.42 4.33
C GLN A 33 2.87 -12.92 3.21
N ARG A 34 1.88 -12.11 2.79
CA ARG A 34 0.89 -12.52 1.79
C ARG A 34 1.30 -12.11 0.38
N SER A 35 1.19 -13.07 -0.54
CA SER A 35 1.38 -12.84 -1.97
C SER A 35 0.70 -13.94 -2.80
N HIS A 36 0.55 -13.71 -4.11
CA HIS A 36 -0.06 -14.67 -5.03
C HIS A 36 -1.49 -15.10 -4.64
N GLU A 37 -2.20 -14.19 -3.98
CA GLU A 37 -3.60 -14.31 -3.61
C GLU A 37 -4.43 -13.26 -4.34
N ARG A 38 -5.75 -13.48 -4.44
CA ARG A 38 -6.68 -12.56 -5.13
C ARG A 38 -6.55 -11.11 -4.65
N ASP A 39 -6.49 -10.90 -3.34
CA ASP A 39 -6.41 -9.56 -2.75
C ASP A 39 -4.98 -9.10 -2.49
N ASN A 40 -4.02 -10.01 -2.59
CA ASN A 40 -2.59 -9.78 -2.40
C ASN A 40 -1.76 -10.39 -3.53
N PRO A 41 -1.91 -9.92 -4.80
CA PRO A 41 -1.19 -10.51 -5.92
C PRO A 41 0.32 -10.28 -5.89
N PHE A 42 0.81 -9.22 -5.24
CA PHE A 42 2.21 -8.83 -5.26
C PHE A 42 2.92 -9.15 -3.93
N THR A 43 4.18 -9.60 -4.04
CA THR A 43 5.05 -9.84 -2.87
C THR A 43 5.39 -8.52 -2.16
N ALA A 44 5.88 -8.60 -0.91
CA ALA A 44 6.36 -7.41 -0.19
C ALA A 44 7.50 -6.70 -0.96
N ALA A 45 8.44 -7.46 -1.52
CA ALA A 45 9.55 -6.92 -2.30
C ALA A 45 9.07 -6.16 -3.55
N GLU A 46 8.14 -6.75 -4.32
CA GLU A 46 7.56 -6.08 -5.49
C GLU A 46 6.84 -4.78 -5.11
N ARG A 47 6.08 -4.79 -4.01
CA ARG A 47 5.37 -3.59 -3.50
C ARG A 47 6.34 -2.49 -3.05
N ILE A 48 7.41 -2.84 -2.33
CA ILE A 48 8.45 -1.90 -1.92
C ILE A 48 9.15 -1.30 -3.15
N THR A 49 9.45 -2.12 -4.16
CA THR A 49 10.03 -1.64 -5.42
C THR A 49 9.09 -0.67 -6.15
N MET A 50 7.78 -0.95 -6.19
CA MET A 50 6.77 -0.05 -6.75
C MET A 50 6.72 1.28 -6.00
N ILE A 51 6.70 1.25 -4.65
CA ILE A 51 6.69 2.45 -3.81
C ILE A 51 7.94 3.28 -4.10
N LYS A 52 9.13 2.66 -4.03
CA LYS A 52 10.39 3.34 -4.27
C LYS A 52 10.43 4.00 -5.64
N SER A 53 10.12 3.26 -6.69
CA SER A 53 10.15 3.76 -8.06
C SER A 53 9.15 4.91 -8.29
N ALA A 54 7.96 4.82 -7.66
CA ALA A 54 6.96 5.89 -7.74
C ALA A 54 7.41 7.15 -7.02
N LEU A 55 7.99 7.03 -5.82
CA LEU A 55 8.44 8.17 -5.03
C LEU A 55 9.66 8.84 -5.66
N ASP A 56 10.65 8.07 -6.11
CA ASP A 56 11.84 8.58 -6.82
C ASP A 56 11.42 9.33 -8.11
N GLY A 57 10.55 8.73 -8.91
CA GLY A 57 10.07 9.34 -10.16
C GLY A 57 9.16 10.55 -9.98
N ASN A 58 8.74 10.85 -8.75
CA ASN A 58 7.95 12.03 -8.40
C ASN A 58 8.72 13.02 -7.52
N GLY A 59 10.05 12.91 -7.45
CA GLY A 59 10.92 13.88 -6.78
C GLY A 59 10.80 13.87 -5.25
N VAL A 60 10.36 12.76 -4.65
CA VAL A 60 10.36 12.60 -3.19
C VAL A 60 11.76 12.26 -2.72
N ASP A 61 12.29 13.07 -1.80
CA ASP A 61 13.63 12.87 -1.25
C ASP A 61 13.75 11.50 -0.57
N PRO A 62 14.63 10.61 -1.05
CA PRO A 62 14.81 9.27 -0.48
C PRO A 62 15.36 9.29 0.97
N ALA A 63 15.97 10.39 1.40
CA ALA A 63 16.45 10.55 2.78
C ALA A 63 15.32 10.82 3.78
N ARG A 64 14.09 11.06 3.31
CA ARG A 64 12.94 11.44 4.16
C ARG A 64 11.93 10.32 4.40
N TRP A 65 12.19 9.11 3.91
CA TRP A 65 11.24 8.02 4.10
C TRP A 65 11.91 6.64 4.04
N MET A 66 11.23 5.65 4.59
CA MET A 66 11.61 4.25 4.53
C MET A 66 10.36 3.37 4.43
N ALA A 67 10.39 2.32 3.59
CA ALA A 67 9.35 1.30 3.57
C ALA A 67 9.69 0.18 4.56
N ILE A 68 8.73 -0.19 5.40
CA ILE A 68 8.88 -1.27 6.39
C ILE A 68 7.79 -2.31 6.15
N PRO A 69 8.14 -3.53 5.71
CA PRO A 69 7.19 -4.62 5.57
C PRO A 69 6.84 -5.20 6.95
N ILE A 70 5.54 -5.29 7.23
CA ILE A 70 5.03 -5.84 8.49
C ILE A 70 4.03 -6.94 8.17
N PRO A 71 4.17 -8.15 8.74
CA PRO A 71 3.17 -9.20 8.61
C PRO A 71 1.90 -8.84 9.37
N ASP A 72 0.78 -9.49 9.02
CA ASP A 72 -0.44 -9.37 9.80
C ASP A 72 -0.20 -9.92 11.22
N ALA A 73 -0.75 -9.27 12.22
CA ALA A 73 -0.73 -9.77 13.60
C ALA A 73 -1.78 -10.88 13.77
N ASP A 74 -1.55 -11.78 14.70
CA ASP A 74 -2.47 -12.90 15.01
C ASP A 74 -3.85 -12.41 15.47
N SER A 75 -3.90 -11.22 16.07
CA SER A 75 -5.15 -10.54 16.42
C SER A 75 -5.01 -9.03 16.27
N HIS A 76 -6.15 -8.36 16.08
CA HIS A 76 -6.18 -6.91 15.98
C HIS A 76 -5.66 -6.21 17.24
N SER A 77 -5.83 -6.82 18.42
CA SER A 77 -5.31 -6.29 19.69
C SER A 77 -3.78 -6.24 19.76
N LEU A 78 -3.09 -7.07 18.98
CA LEU A 78 -1.63 -7.11 18.91
C LEU A 78 -1.07 -6.18 17.82
N TRP A 79 -1.93 -5.55 16.99
CA TRP A 79 -1.46 -4.80 15.84
C TRP A 79 -0.55 -3.62 16.20
N VAL A 80 -0.95 -2.82 17.21
CA VAL A 80 -0.15 -1.66 17.62
C VAL A 80 1.21 -2.08 18.16
N SER A 81 1.25 -3.06 19.07
CA SER A 81 2.50 -3.57 19.63
C SER A 81 3.39 -4.23 18.56
N THR A 82 2.80 -4.88 17.55
CA THR A 82 3.55 -5.42 16.42
C THR A 82 4.21 -4.28 15.62
N VAL A 83 3.47 -3.21 15.32
CA VAL A 83 4.03 -2.05 14.62
C VAL A 83 5.13 -1.39 15.44
N GLU A 84 4.92 -1.16 16.74
CA GLU A 84 5.91 -0.54 17.63
C GLU A 84 7.19 -1.37 17.77
N SER A 85 7.09 -2.71 17.69
CA SER A 85 8.26 -3.60 17.74
C SER A 85 9.08 -3.61 16.45
N MET A 86 8.49 -3.23 15.32
CA MET A 86 9.10 -3.34 13.98
C MET A 86 9.44 -1.99 13.33
N VAL A 87 8.85 -0.91 13.84
CA VAL A 87 9.07 0.45 13.32
C VAL A 87 9.85 1.25 14.34
N PRO A 88 10.91 2.00 13.95
CA PRO A 88 11.55 2.92 14.87
C PRO A 88 10.54 3.90 15.48
N LYS A 89 10.90 4.52 16.62
CA LYS A 89 10.01 5.45 17.33
C LYS A 89 9.35 6.46 16.37
N PHE A 90 8.04 6.61 16.51
CA PHE A 90 7.24 7.54 15.74
C PHE A 90 6.25 8.29 16.65
N ASP A 91 5.80 9.46 16.22
CA ASP A 91 4.94 10.35 17.03
C ASP A 91 3.49 10.34 16.53
N VAL A 92 3.27 10.02 15.24
CA VAL A 92 1.94 10.10 14.62
C VAL A 92 1.75 9.01 13.58
N VAL A 93 0.54 8.49 13.49
CA VAL A 93 0.12 7.52 12.47
C VAL A 93 -0.86 8.16 11.50
N PHE A 94 -0.58 8.03 10.19
CA PHE A 94 -1.50 8.42 9.13
C PHE A 94 -2.22 7.18 8.60
N THR A 95 -3.53 7.13 8.76
CA THR A 95 -4.36 6.02 8.27
C THR A 95 -5.80 6.47 8.00
N ASN A 96 -6.44 5.83 7.01
CA ASN A 96 -7.87 5.99 6.74
C ASN A 96 -8.65 4.70 7.06
N ASP A 97 -7.97 3.67 7.57
CA ASP A 97 -8.62 2.48 8.09
C ASP A 97 -9.15 2.77 9.50
N ALA A 98 -10.47 2.65 9.67
CA ALA A 98 -11.14 3.03 10.91
C ALA A 98 -10.71 2.17 12.10
N LEU A 99 -10.44 0.87 11.87
CA LEU A 99 -9.97 -0.03 12.91
C LEU A 99 -8.56 0.35 13.36
N THR A 100 -7.64 0.48 12.42
CA THR A 100 -6.25 0.92 12.69
C THR A 100 -6.24 2.27 13.42
N PHE A 101 -7.05 3.23 12.95
CA PHE A 101 -7.17 4.54 13.60
C PHE A 101 -7.57 4.42 15.07
N SER A 102 -8.60 3.61 15.36
CA SER A 102 -9.09 3.40 16.72
C SER A 102 -8.07 2.69 17.60
N LEU A 103 -7.38 1.67 17.07
CA LEU A 103 -6.38 0.91 17.83
C LEU A 103 -5.23 1.81 18.30
N PHE A 104 -4.65 2.62 17.40
CA PHE A 104 -3.56 3.53 17.78
C PHE A 104 -4.02 4.61 18.75
N LYS A 105 -5.22 5.16 18.55
CA LYS A 105 -5.78 6.17 19.45
C LYS A 105 -6.03 5.62 20.86
N ASN A 106 -6.47 4.37 20.97
CA ASN A 106 -6.69 3.72 22.28
C ASN A 106 -5.39 3.52 23.07
N GLU A 107 -4.27 3.32 22.37
CA GLU A 107 -2.92 3.24 22.97
C GLU A 107 -2.27 4.62 23.20
N GLY A 108 -3.03 5.71 23.01
CA GLY A 108 -2.53 7.07 23.25
C GLY A 108 -1.64 7.62 22.13
N ILE A 109 -1.54 6.94 20.99
CA ILE A 109 -0.75 7.37 19.84
C ILE A 109 -1.61 8.28 18.95
N GLU A 110 -1.06 9.44 18.56
CA GLU A 110 -1.77 10.36 17.68
C GLU A 110 -2.05 9.69 16.32
N ALA A 111 -3.32 9.66 15.93
CA ALA A 111 -3.74 9.14 14.63
C ALA A 111 -4.43 10.23 13.81
N LYS A 112 -4.03 10.39 12.55
CA LYS A 112 -4.56 11.40 11.61
C LYS A 112 -5.10 10.75 10.36
N ALA A 113 -6.29 11.17 9.95
CA ALA A 113 -6.84 10.82 8.65
C ALA A 113 -6.11 11.56 7.52
N ILE A 114 -6.06 10.94 6.35
CA ILE A 114 -5.49 11.51 5.13
C ILE A 114 -6.65 11.89 4.21
N PRO A 115 -6.68 13.09 3.62
CA PRO A 115 -7.68 13.43 2.62
C PRO A 115 -7.66 12.42 1.48
N TYR A 116 -8.83 11.90 1.12
CA TYR A 116 -8.96 11.00 -0.04
C TYR A 116 -8.83 11.79 -1.35
N LEU A 117 -7.96 11.34 -2.23
CA LEU A 117 -8.03 11.68 -3.63
C LEU A 117 -8.95 10.67 -4.30
N ASP A 118 -10.17 11.06 -4.60
CA ASP A 118 -11.19 10.25 -5.31
C ASP A 118 -11.04 8.72 -5.09
N ARG A 119 -11.48 8.24 -3.93
CA ARG A 119 -11.36 6.83 -3.51
C ARG A 119 -12.08 5.88 -4.46
N SER A 120 -13.13 6.34 -5.12
CA SER A 120 -13.88 5.53 -6.09
C SER A 120 -13.04 5.22 -7.32
N LYS A 121 -12.21 6.17 -7.72
CA LYS A 121 -11.30 6.05 -8.86
C LYS A 121 -9.97 5.39 -8.47
N TYR A 122 -9.31 5.90 -7.44
CA TYR A 122 -7.97 5.47 -7.03
C TYR A 122 -8.02 4.46 -5.88
N SER A 123 -8.23 3.20 -6.20
CA SER A 123 -8.15 2.08 -5.27
C SER A 123 -7.44 0.89 -5.90
N ALA A 124 -6.74 0.10 -5.09
CA ALA A 124 -6.07 -1.10 -5.56
C ALA A 124 -7.06 -2.13 -6.15
N THR A 125 -8.27 -2.19 -5.59
CA THR A 125 -9.35 -3.04 -6.11
C THR A 125 -9.74 -2.61 -7.53
N ASN A 126 -10.01 -1.31 -7.75
CA ASN A 126 -10.34 -0.81 -9.08
C ASN A 126 -9.21 -1.07 -10.11
N VAL A 127 -7.94 -0.94 -9.70
CA VAL A 127 -6.80 -1.28 -10.58
C VAL A 127 -6.86 -2.75 -10.98
N ARG A 128 -7.05 -3.67 -10.00
CA ARG A 128 -7.10 -5.11 -10.26
C ARG A 128 -8.32 -5.51 -11.10
N ASP A 129 -9.49 -4.93 -10.83
CA ASP A 129 -10.71 -5.21 -11.61
C ASP A 129 -10.55 -4.76 -13.06
N ARG A 130 -9.95 -3.60 -13.33
CA ARG A 130 -9.66 -3.15 -14.70
C ARG A 130 -8.64 -4.03 -15.41
N ILE A 131 -7.61 -4.52 -14.70
CA ILE A 131 -6.68 -5.51 -15.25
C ILE A 131 -7.42 -6.79 -15.65
N LEU A 132 -8.33 -7.28 -14.81
CA LEU A 132 -9.14 -8.47 -15.08
C LEU A 132 -10.05 -8.24 -16.30
N GLU A 133 -10.73 -7.11 -16.36
CA GLU A 133 -11.67 -6.74 -17.42
C GLU A 133 -10.98 -6.26 -18.71
N ARG A 134 -9.67 -6.23 -18.76
CA ARG A 134 -8.85 -5.72 -19.88
C ARG A 134 -9.13 -4.25 -20.23
N LYS A 135 -9.58 -3.48 -19.24
CA LYS A 135 -9.77 -2.03 -19.34
C LYS A 135 -8.47 -1.28 -19.06
N ASP A 136 -8.42 0.00 -19.42
CA ASP A 136 -7.30 0.86 -19.07
C ASP A 136 -7.20 1.03 -17.55
N TRP A 137 -6.06 0.67 -16.99
CA TRP A 137 -5.72 0.76 -15.57
C TRP A 137 -4.45 1.59 -15.34
N GLU A 138 -3.66 1.83 -16.38
CA GLU A 138 -2.35 2.48 -16.27
C GLU A 138 -2.46 3.91 -15.76
N GLY A 139 -3.52 4.64 -16.15
CA GLY A 139 -3.81 5.97 -15.64
C GLY A 139 -4.21 6.04 -14.16
N LEU A 140 -4.38 4.90 -13.48
CA LEU A 140 -4.70 4.85 -12.05
C LEU A 140 -3.47 4.71 -11.16
N VAL A 141 -2.32 4.40 -11.73
CA VAL A 141 -1.05 4.20 -11.03
C VAL A 141 0.02 5.15 -11.57
N PRO A 142 1.07 5.47 -10.81
CA PRO A 142 2.22 6.17 -11.37
C PRO A 142 2.82 5.40 -12.57
N PRO A 143 3.34 6.08 -13.61
CA PRO A 143 3.87 5.40 -14.80
C PRO A 143 4.96 4.36 -14.49
N GLN A 144 5.80 4.63 -13.48
CA GLN A 144 6.83 3.72 -13.01
C GLN A 144 6.23 2.43 -12.46
N VAL A 145 5.09 2.53 -11.74
CA VAL A 145 4.37 1.35 -11.22
C VAL A 145 3.73 0.56 -12.34
N ALA A 146 3.13 1.23 -13.34
CA ALA A 146 2.56 0.55 -14.51
C ALA A 146 3.61 -0.30 -15.24
N LYS A 147 4.82 0.24 -15.41
CA LYS A 147 5.96 -0.48 -15.98
C LYS A 147 6.32 -1.71 -15.15
N LEU A 148 6.52 -1.54 -13.84
CA LEU A 148 6.89 -2.63 -12.91
C LEU A 148 5.82 -3.72 -12.84
N VAL A 149 4.53 -3.38 -12.81
CA VAL A 149 3.44 -4.37 -12.82
C VAL A 149 3.53 -5.27 -14.06
N LYS A 150 3.89 -4.71 -15.22
CA LYS A 150 4.10 -5.49 -16.46
C LYS A 150 5.36 -6.34 -16.36
N GLU A 151 6.48 -5.78 -15.92
CA GLU A 151 7.77 -6.48 -15.78
C GLU A 151 7.71 -7.67 -14.81
N PHE A 152 6.95 -7.54 -13.71
CA PHE A 152 6.75 -8.63 -12.76
C PHE A 152 5.76 -9.70 -13.24
N GLY A 153 5.22 -9.60 -14.46
CA GLY A 153 4.13 -10.47 -14.93
C GLY A 153 2.83 -10.27 -14.14
N GLY A 154 2.67 -9.12 -13.48
CA GLY A 154 1.56 -8.82 -12.57
C GLY A 154 0.21 -8.82 -13.26
N VAL A 155 0.14 -8.39 -14.53
CA VAL A 155 -1.09 -8.42 -15.33
C VAL A 155 -1.61 -9.84 -15.49
N GLN A 156 -0.74 -10.78 -15.86
CA GLN A 156 -1.08 -12.19 -16.03
C GLN A 156 -1.43 -12.82 -14.68
N ARG A 157 -0.65 -12.51 -13.66
CA ARG A 157 -0.88 -12.99 -12.28
C ARG A 157 -2.24 -12.57 -11.74
N VAL A 158 -2.59 -11.28 -11.83
CA VAL A 158 -3.90 -10.78 -11.38
C VAL A 158 -5.03 -11.48 -12.12
N ARG A 159 -4.92 -11.64 -13.45
CA ARG A 159 -5.93 -12.35 -14.23
C ARG A 159 -6.06 -13.82 -13.86
N ALA A 160 -4.95 -14.51 -13.58
CA ALA A 160 -4.97 -15.90 -13.15
C ALA A 160 -5.63 -16.08 -11.78
N LEU A 161 -5.27 -15.23 -10.81
CA LEU A 161 -5.77 -15.30 -9.44
C LEU A 161 -7.25 -14.90 -9.30
N MET A 162 -7.75 -14.04 -10.19
CA MET A 162 -9.13 -13.55 -10.15
C MET A 162 -10.09 -14.38 -11.02
N ARG A 163 -9.61 -15.25 -11.89
CA ARG A 163 -10.45 -16.24 -12.55
C ARG A 163 -10.92 -17.23 -11.49
N LYS A 164 -12.22 -17.47 -11.41
CA LYS A 164 -12.75 -18.65 -10.70
C LYS A 164 -12.09 -19.86 -11.32
N ASP A 165 -11.62 -20.77 -10.48
CA ASP A 165 -10.96 -21.99 -10.91
C ASP A 165 -11.60 -22.54 -12.17
N LEU A 166 -10.77 -22.86 -13.17
CA LEU A 166 -11.21 -23.65 -14.30
C LEU A 166 -11.76 -24.94 -13.71
N LYS A 167 -13.09 -25.05 -13.63
CA LYS A 167 -13.70 -26.31 -13.27
C LYS A 167 -13.17 -27.35 -14.25
N GLY A 168 -12.36 -28.27 -13.72
CA GLY A 168 -11.99 -29.48 -14.41
C GLY A 168 -13.23 -30.32 -14.71
#